data_5b21de3f698d7d7b1d55b4053000e38f
#
_entry.id   5b21de3f698d7d7b1d55b4053000e38f
#
_cell.length_a   1.000
_cell.length_b   1.000
_cell.length_c   1.000
_cell.angle_alpha   90.00
_cell.angle_beta   90.00
_cell.angle_gamma   90.00
#
_symmetry.space_group_name_H-M   'P 1'
#
loop_
_entity.id
_entity.type
_entity.pdbx_description
1 polymer ?
#
loop_
_entity_poly.entity_id
_entity_poly.type
_entity_poly.pdbx_seq_one_letter_code
_entity_poly.pdbx_strand_id
1 'polypeptide(L)'
;MATASPTETTKITREKLIDKLNEDLAREYQAIIAYVVYSQVLKGAEYMAIAEELKVHASEELAHALTIAKQIDYLGGMPTVKALPVKQSDDAREMLRADLENENATIRAYRASAIEYVRRPQSWPQRRPPKPRRSPARS
;
A
#
# COMPACT_ATOMS: atom_id res chain seq x y z
N MET A 1 15.13 41.49 -19.79
CA MET A 1 15.49 40.13 -19.36
C MET A 1 14.52 39.72 -18.28
N ALA A 2 13.61 38.82 -18.60
CA ALA A 2 12.65 38.31 -17.62
C ALA A 2 13.38 37.27 -16.76
N THR A 3 13.54 37.54 -15.48
CA THR A 3 13.99 36.58 -14.50
C THR A 3 12.84 35.59 -14.30
N ALA A 4 13.05 34.35 -14.70
CA ALA A 4 12.12 33.28 -14.41
C ALA A 4 12.03 33.13 -12.89
N SER A 5 10.84 33.40 -12.33
CA SER A 5 10.53 33.11 -10.94
C SER A 5 10.74 31.62 -10.67
N PRO A 6 11.32 31.26 -9.52
CA PRO A 6 11.43 29.84 -9.16
C PRO A 6 10.01 29.25 -9.13
N THR A 7 9.82 28.16 -9.85
CA THR A 7 8.60 27.35 -9.84
C THR A 7 8.22 27.07 -8.38
N GLU A 8 7.16 27.68 -7.92
CA GLU A 8 6.51 27.31 -6.67
C GLU A 8 6.21 25.82 -6.75
N THR A 9 6.98 25.03 -6.02
CA THR A 9 6.67 23.62 -5.83
C THR A 9 5.35 23.57 -5.09
N THR A 10 4.28 23.30 -5.79
CA THR A 10 2.92 23.23 -5.21
C THR A 10 2.94 22.22 -4.08
N LYS A 11 2.86 22.69 -2.84
CA LYS A 11 2.82 21.82 -1.66
C LYS A 11 1.58 20.98 -1.73
N ILE A 12 1.73 19.64 -1.60
CA ILE A 12 0.59 18.74 -1.53
C ILE A 12 -0.27 19.06 -0.30
N THR A 13 -1.58 18.98 -0.45
CA THR A 13 -2.50 19.10 0.68
C THR A 13 -2.51 17.79 1.48
N ARG A 14 -2.90 17.88 2.76
CA ARG A 14 -3.06 16.70 3.61
C ARG A 14 -4.06 15.71 3.02
N GLU A 15 -5.18 16.21 2.50
CA GLU A 15 -6.23 15.41 1.87
C GLU A 15 -5.70 14.66 0.64
N LYS A 16 -4.91 15.31 -0.20
CA LYS A 16 -4.28 14.66 -1.36
C LYS A 16 -3.26 13.61 -0.97
N LEU A 17 -2.50 13.83 0.11
CA LEU A 17 -1.58 12.82 0.61
C LEU A 17 -2.34 11.60 1.15
N ILE A 18 -3.42 11.81 1.88
CA ILE A 18 -4.30 10.73 2.35
C ILE A 18 -4.86 9.95 1.16
N ASP A 19 -5.29 10.62 0.11
CA ASP A 19 -5.79 9.97 -1.11
C ASP A 19 -4.71 9.12 -1.78
N LYS A 20 -3.49 9.61 -1.90
CA LYS A 20 -2.36 8.83 -2.43
C LYS A 20 -2.02 7.61 -1.58
N LEU A 21 -2.00 7.76 -0.27
CA LEU A 21 -1.77 6.63 0.64
C LEU A 21 -2.89 5.60 0.57
N ASN A 22 -4.13 6.03 0.37
CA ASN A 22 -5.26 5.13 0.14
C ASN A 22 -5.17 4.41 -1.21
N GLU A 23 -4.64 5.03 -2.25
CA GLU A 23 -4.33 4.34 -3.50
C GLU A 23 -3.25 3.26 -3.30
N ASP A 24 -2.22 3.57 -2.53
CA ASP A 24 -1.17 2.61 -2.18
C ASP A 24 -1.74 1.45 -1.36
N LEU A 25 -2.60 1.74 -0.38
CA LEU A 25 -3.28 0.71 0.42
C LEU A 25 -4.17 -0.18 -0.45
N ALA A 26 -4.89 0.38 -1.42
CA ALA A 26 -5.69 -0.38 -2.37
C ALA A 26 -4.82 -1.33 -3.23
N ARG A 27 -3.59 -0.93 -3.57
CA ARG A 27 -2.61 -1.80 -4.26
C ARG A 27 -2.10 -2.92 -3.35
N GLU A 28 -1.86 -2.65 -2.08
CA GLU A 28 -1.49 -3.70 -1.13
C GLU A 28 -2.59 -4.75 -0.99
N TYR A 29 -3.85 -4.33 -0.88
CA TYR A 29 -4.97 -5.27 -0.88
C TYR A 29 -5.05 -6.08 -2.17
N GLN A 30 -4.84 -5.45 -3.32
CA GLN A 30 -4.75 -6.13 -4.61
C GLN A 30 -3.67 -7.22 -4.60
N ALA A 31 -2.48 -6.88 -4.11
CA ALA A 31 -1.35 -7.82 -4.04
C ALA A 31 -1.65 -8.99 -3.09
N ILE A 32 -2.21 -8.72 -1.91
CA ILE A 32 -2.60 -9.75 -0.95
C ILE A 32 -3.59 -10.73 -1.58
N ILE A 33 -4.64 -10.22 -2.21
CA ILE A 33 -5.66 -11.04 -2.87
C ILE A 33 -5.04 -11.85 -4.01
N ALA A 34 -4.24 -11.22 -4.85
CA ALA A 34 -3.56 -11.86 -5.97
C ALA A 34 -2.65 -13.01 -5.48
N TYR A 35 -1.82 -12.76 -4.49
CA TYR A 35 -0.90 -13.78 -3.96
C TYR A 35 -1.62 -14.93 -3.28
N VAL A 36 -2.68 -14.66 -2.53
CA VAL A 36 -3.53 -15.70 -1.95
C VAL A 36 -4.12 -16.59 -3.05
N VAL A 37 -4.74 -15.99 -4.06
CA VAL A 37 -5.39 -16.73 -5.15
C VAL A 37 -4.36 -17.46 -6.00
N TYR A 38 -3.32 -16.77 -6.47
CA TYR A 38 -2.31 -17.35 -7.37
C TYR A 38 -1.52 -18.48 -6.70
N SER A 39 -1.23 -18.38 -5.41
CA SER A 39 -0.55 -19.43 -4.66
C SER A 39 -1.34 -20.76 -4.65
N GLN A 40 -2.65 -20.70 -4.76
CA GLN A 40 -3.52 -21.88 -4.75
C GLN A 40 -3.84 -22.39 -6.15
N VAL A 41 -3.95 -21.52 -7.15
CA VAL A 41 -4.37 -21.93 -8.50
C VAL A 41 -3.21 -22.28 -9.44
N LEU A 42 -1.97 -21.90 -9.12
CA LEU A 42 -0.78 -22.36 -9.85
C LEU A 42 -0.64 -23.87 -9.73
N LYS A 43 -0.63 -24.56 -10.87
CA LYS A 43 -0.53 -26.02 -10.96
C LYS A 43 0.74 -26.41 -11.70
N GLY A 44 1.26 -27.60 -11.34
CA GLY A 44 2.45 -28.16 -11.92
C GLY A 44 3.66 -28.08 -11.00
N ALA A 45 4.49 -29.11 -11.05
CA ALA A 45 5.68 -29.23 -10.17
C ALA A 45 6.66 -28.08 -10.37
N GLU A 46 6.77 -27.52 -11.57
CA GLU A 46 7.62 -26.39 -11.91
C GLU A 46 7.22 -25.08 -11.23
N TYR A 47 5.96 -24.96 -10.79
CA TYR A 47 5.45 -23.74 -10.13
C TYR A 47 5.33 -23.85 -8.61
N MET A 48 5.64 -25.00 -8.02
CA MET A 48 5.46 -25.21 -6.56
C MET A 48 6.31 -24.25 -5.73
N ALA A 49 7.56 -24.04 -6.10
CA ALA A 49 8.45 -23.10 -5.39
C ALA A 49 7.92 -21.66 -5.49
N ILE A 50 7.41 -21.25 -6.64
CA ILE A 50 6.80 -19.93 -6.86
C ILE A 50 5.53 -19.80 -6.02
N ALA A 51 4.68 -20.82 -5.98
CA ALA A 51 3.46 -20.80 -5.16
C ALA A 51 3.77 -20.63 -3.67
N GLU A 52 4.80 -21.27 -3.15
CA GLU A 52 5.26 -21.07 -1.76
C GLU A 52 5.79 -19.65 -1.51
N GLU A 53 6.55 -19.08 -2.44
CA GLU A 53 7.02 -17.68 -2.37
C GLU A 53 5.85 -16.70 -2.35
N LEU A 54 4.80 -16.92 -3.15
CA LEU A 54 3.61 -16.06 -3.16
C LEU A 54 2.90 -16.02 -1.80
N LYS A 55 2.90 -17.11 -1.06
CA LYS A 55 2.36 -17.16 0.31
C LYS A 55 3.15 -16.27 1.26
N VAL A 56 4.48 -16.30 1.15
CA VAL A 56 5.37 -15.44 1.95
C VAL A 56 5.13 -13.97 1.60
N HIS A 57 5.07 -13.65 0.32
CA HIS A 57 4.77 -12.29 -0.16
C HIS A 57 3.41 -11.79 0.32
N ALA A 58 2.38 -12.62 0.37
CA ALA A 58 1.09 -12.23 0.93
C ALA A 58 1.19 -11.75 2.38
N SER A 59 2.02 -12.39 3.19
CA SER A 59 2.29 -11.99 4.57
C SER A 59 3.06 -10.66 4.65
N GLU A 60 4.01 -10.46 3.77
CA GLU A 60 4.78 -9.21 3.68
C GLU A 60 3.88 -8.04 3.29
N GLU A 61 2.99 -8.23 2.30
CA GLU A 61 2.05 -7.19 1.86
C GLU A 61 1.01 -6.86 2.93
N LEU A 62 0.63 -7.82 3.77
CA LEU A 62 -0.20 -7.54 4.94
C LEU A 62 0.49 -6.59 5.91
N ALA A 63 1.78 -6.79 6.17
CA ALA A 63 2.57 -5.90 7.01
C ALA A 63 2.67 -4.48 6.42
N HIS A 64 2.86 -4.36 5.10
CA HIS A 64 2.84 -3.10 4.38
C HIS A 64 1.48 -2.40 4.49
N ALA A 65 0.39 -3.12 4.27
CA ALA A 65 -0.97 -2.60 4.40
C ALA A 65 -1.24 -2.03 5.80
N LEU A 66 -0.84 -2.72 6.84
CA LEU A 66 -0.97 -2.26 8.22
C LEU A 66 -0.17 -0.98 8.47
N THR A 67 1.03 -0.89 7.93
CA THR A 67 1.88 0.31 8.04
C THR A 67 1.23 1.52 7.35
N ILE A 68 0.73 1.35 6.13
CA ILE A 68 0.07 2.42 5.37
C ILE A 68 -1.22 2.85 6.07
N ALA A 69 -2.05 1.91 6.50
CA ALA A 69 -3.30 2.19 7.21
C ALA A 69 -3.03 2.99 8.50
N LYS A 70 -1.98 2.66 9.24
CA LYS A 70 -1.54 3.40 10.43
C LYS A 70 -1.18 4.85 10.09
N GLN A 71 -0.48 5.09 8.99
CA GLN A 71 -0.11 6.45 8.58
C GLN A 71 -1.33 7.26 8.14
N ILE A 72 -2.28 6.66 7.45
CA ILE A 72 -3.54 7.32 7.06
C ILE A 72 -4.32 7.75 8.32
N ASP A 73 -4.47 6.87 9.28
CA ASP A 73 -5.14 7.18 10.56
C ASP A 73 -4.39 8.28 11.32
N TYR A 74 -3.07 8.22 11.36
CA TYR A 74 -2.22 9.24 11.98
C TYR A 74 -2.41 10.63 11.37
N LEU A 75 -2.61 10.72 10.05
CA LEU A 75 -2.92 11.96 9.34
C LEU A 75 -4.38 12.40 9.50
N GLY A 76 -5.21 11.63 10.19
CA GLY A 76 -6.63 11.94 10.42
C GLY A 76 -7.56 11.48 9.28
N GLY A 77 -7.08 10.64 8.35
CA GLY A 77 -7.88 10.04 7.29
C GLY A 77 -8.50 8.72 7.69
N MET A 78 -9.32 8.17 6.80
CA MET A 78 -9.91 6.84 6.94
C MET A 78 -9.24 5.90 5.94
N PRO A 79 -8.62 4.80 6.40
CA PRO A 79 -8.07 3.79 5.49
C PRO A 79 -9.16 3.18 4.61
N THR A 80 -8.87 3.04 3.30
CA THR A 80 -9.80 2.44 2.35
C THR A 80 -10.08 0.98 2.68
N VAL A 81 -11.27 0.52 2.31
CA VAL A 81 -11.67 -0.89 2.38
C VAL A 81 -11.74 -1.55 1.00
N LYS A 82 -11.38 -0.82 -0.06
CA LYS A 82 -11.46 -1.28 -1.45
C LYS A 82 -10.09 -1.63 -1.98
N ALA A 83 -9.96 -2.84 -2.52
CA ALA A 83 -8.79 -3.25 -3.29
C ALA A 83 -8.90 -2.80 -4.75
N LEU A 84 -7.75 -2.59 -5.41
CA LEU A 84 -7.75 -2.53 -6.87
C LEU A 84 -8.09 -3.91 -7.45
N PRO A 85 -8.68 -3.96 -8.66
CA PRO A 85 -9.10 -5.23 -9.28
C PRO A 85 -7.93 -6.18 -9.48
N VAL A 86 -8.15 -7.45 -9.16
CA VAL A 86 -7.19 -8.53 -9.39
C VAL A 86 -7.53 -9.25 -10.68
N LYS A 87 -6.53 -9.40 -11.57
CA LYS A 87 -6.70 -10.18 -12.79
C LYS A 87 -6.78 -11.65 -12.44
N GLN A 88 -7.87 -12.28 -12.82
CA GLN A 88 -8.06 -13.73 -12.71
C GLN A 88 -7.66 -14.42 -14.01
N SER A 89 -6.91 -15.51 -13.90
CA SER A 89 -6.56 -16.39 -15.00
C SER A 89 -6.26 -17.78 -14.44
N ASP A 90 -6.45 -18.81 -15.26
CA ASP A 90 -5.99 -20.18 -15.02
C ASP A 90 -4.65 -20.47 -15.71
N ASP A 91 -4.13 -19.52 -16.48
CA ASP A 91 -2.81 -19.59 -17.11
C ASP A 91 -1.73 -19.04 -16.18
N ALA A 92 -0.76 -19.88 -15.81
CA ALA A 92 0.31 -19.51 -14.89
C ALA A 92 1.17 -18.35 -15.41
N ARG A 93 1.44 -18.29 -16.70
CA ARG A 93 2.25 -17.20 -17.30
C ARG A 93 1.51 -15.87 -17.26
N GLU A 94 0.20 -15.89 -17.52
CA GLU A 94 -0.63 -14.66 -17.42
C GLU A 94 -0.71 -14.16 -15.99
N MET A 95 -0.89 -15.05 -15.01
CA MET A 95 -0.89 -14.68 -13.59
C MET A 95 0.43 -14.04 -13.17
N LEU A 96 1.56 -14.65 -13.51
CA LEU A 96 2.89 -14.15 -13.18
C LEU A 96 3.20 -12.83 -13.89
N ARG A 97 2.74 -12.66 -15.13
CA ARG A 97 2.88 -11.39 -15.86
C ARG A 97 2.06 -10.28 -15.21
N ALA A 98 0.82 -10.55 -14.81
CA ALA A 98 -0.03 -9.60 -14.12
C ALA A 98 0.57 -9.19 -12.77
N ASP A 99 1.16 -10.13 -12.04
CA ASP A 99 1.88 -9.86 -10.80
C ASP A 99 3.06 -8.91 -11.02
N LEU A 100 3.90 -9.20 -12.01
CA LEU A 100 5.04 -8.33 -12.34
C LEU A 100 4.61 -6.91 -12.72
N GLU A 101 3.56 -6.76 -13.50
CA GLU A 101 3.00 -5.46 -13.87
C GLU A 101 2.51 -4.69 -12.64
N ASN A 102 1.83 -5.36 -11.72
CA ASN A 102 1.34 -4.78 -10.47
C ASN A 102 2.49 -4.36 -9.55
N GLU A 103 3.53 -5.16 -9.40
CA GLU A 103 4.71 -4.82 -8.62
C GLU A 103 5.41 -3.57 -9.16
N ASN A 104 5.60 -3.48 -10.47
CA ASN A 104 6.20 -2.32 -11.11
C ASN A 104 5.37 -1.04 -10.90
N ALA A 105 4.05 -1.14 -10.99
CA ALA A 105 3.14 -0.03 -10.71
C ALA A 105 3.21 0.41 -9.25
N THR A 106 3.29 -0.54 -8.32
CA THR A 106 3.40 -0.30 -6.88
C THR A 106 4.70 0.44 -6.53
N ILE A 107 5.82 0.03 -7.09
CA ILE A 107 7.11 0.70 -6.87
C ILE A 107 7.06 2.16 -7.31
N ARG A 108 6.48 2.45 -8.48
CA ARG A 108 6.33 3.82 -8.96
C ARG A 108 5.43 4.66 -8.06
N ALA A 109 4.33 4.10 -7.59
CA ALA A 109 3.38 4.77 -6.71
C ALA A 109 4.01 5.08 -5.34
N TYR A 110 4.74 4.14 -4.76
CA TYR A 110 5.41 4.33 -3.48
C TYR A 110 6.47 5.43 -3.52
N ARG A 111 7.24 5.50 -4.58
CA ARG A 111 8.22 6.58 -4.74
C ARG A 111 7.56 7.95 -4.72
N ALA A 112 6.43 8.09 -5.40
CA ALA A 112 5.66 9.34 -5.41
C ALA A 112 5.10 9.68 -4.03
N SER A 113 4.47 8.73 -3.35
CA SER A 113 3.88 8.91 -2.01
C SER A 113 4.94 9.20 -0.95
N ALA A 114 6.10 8.53 -1.00
CA ALA A 114 7.19 8.75 -0.06
C ALA A 114 7.75 10.17 -0.16
N ILE A 115 7.94 10.68 -1.37
CA ILE A 115 8.41 12.05 -1.60
C ILE A 115 7.43 13.05 -0.98
N GLU A 116 6.14 12.89 -1.21
CA GLU A 116 5.12 13.79 -0.68
C GLU A 116 4.99 13.69 0.84
N TYR A 117 5.10 12.49 1.40
CA TYR A 117 5.07 12.29 2.85
C TYR A 117 6.23 12.99 3.56
N VAL A 118 7.44 12.92 3.01
CA VAL A 118 8.62 13.61 3.56
C VAL A 118 8.46 15.12 3.48
N ARG A 119 7.84 15.63 2.44
CA ARG A 119 7.64 17.08 2.22
C ARG A 119 6.46 17.68 2.99
N ARG A 120 5.65 16.85 3.69
CA ARG A 120 4.47 17.33 4.40
C ARG A 120 4.84 18.35 5.48
N PRO A 121 4.01 19.38 5.73
CA PRO A 121 4.21 20.30 6.85
C PRO A 121 4.12 19.58 8.20
N GLN A 122 5.05 19.86 9.11
CA GLN A 122 5.04 19.29 10.46
C GLN A 122 3.88 19.80 11.31
N SER A 123 3.26 20.92 10.92
CA SER A 123 2.11 21.51 11.59
C SER A 123 0.77 20.80 11.34
N TRP A 124 0.72 19.81 10.45
CA TRP A 124 -0.52 19.08 10.20
C TRP A 124 -1.01 18.38 11.46
N PRO A 125 -2.32 18.50 11.78
CA PRO A 125 -2.88 17.82 12.94
C PRO A 125 -2.69 16.32 12.80
N GLN A 126 -2.27 15.71 13.89
CA GLN A 126 -1.99 14.28 13.97
C GLN A 126 -2.88 13.67 15.04
N ARG A 127 -3.51 12.53 14.77
CA ARG A 127 -4.23 11.83 15.80
C ARG A 127 -3.25 11.32 16.86
N ARG A 128 -3.54 11.66 18.11
CA ARG A 128 -2.82 11.03 19.22
C ARG A 128 -3.14 9.53 19.24
N PRO A 129 -2.15 8.67 19.47
CA PRO A 129 -2.44 7.26 19.68
C PRO A 129 -3.45 7.10 20.83
N PRO A 130 -4.41 6.16 20.73
CA PRO A 130 -5.33 5.91 21.81
C PRO A 130 -4.53 5.59 23.08
N LYS A 131 -4.96 6.17 24.20
CA LYS A 131 -4.35 5.84 25.50
C LYS A 131 -4.45 4.32 25.71
N PRO A 132 -3.38 3.67 26.19
CA PRO A 132 -3.44 2.25 26.49
C PRO A 132 -4.62 1.99 27.45
N ARG A 133 -5.42 1.00 27.11
CA ARG A 133 -6.53 0.58 27.98
C ARG A 133 -5.91 0.21 29.34
N ARG A 134 -6.37 0.84 30.39
CA ARG A 134 -6.00 0.41 31.75
C ARG A 134 -6.48 -1.04 31.90
N SER A 135 -5.56 -1.93 32.21
CA SER A 135 -5.92 -3.29 32.60
C SER A 135 -6.87 -3.19 33.79
N PRO A 136 -7.97 -3.97 33.80
CA PRO A 136 -8.82 -4.02 34.99
C PRO A 136 -7.96 -4.46 36.17
N ALA A 137 -8.04 -3.71 37.27
CA ALA A 137 -7.39 -4.08 38.51
C ALA A 137 -7.84 -5.50 38.89
N ARG A 138 -6.89 -6.41 39.08
CA ARG A 138 -7.19 -7.73 39.61
C ARG A 138 -7.65 -7.53 41.05
N SER A 139 -8.93 -7.85 41.32
CA SER A 139 -9.46 -8.02 42.67
C SER A 139 -9.02 -9.34 43.25
#